data_da42971096fec57a1196119fa90fdf24
#
_entry.id   da42971096fec57a1196119fa90fdf24
#
_cell.length_a   1.000
_cell.length_b   1.000
_cell.length_c   1.000
_cell.angle_alpha   90.00
_cell.angle_beta   90.00
_cell.angle_gamma   90.00
#
_symmetry.space_group_name_H-M   'P 1'
#
loop_
_entity.id
_entity.type
_entity.pdbx_description
1 polymer ?
#
loop_
_entity_poly.entity_id
_entity_poly.type
_entity_poly.pdbx_seq_one_letter_code
_entity_poly.pdbx_strand_id
1 'polypeptide(L)'
;MSLPDQPATFRSPSPAERPWYWRLEDSAGQEVEVSGDYADQRFASQADAESWVGEIWAELAAEGVDGVTLFEHDRQVYGPMSLHA
;
A
#
# COMPACT_ATOMS: atom_id res chain seq x y z
N MET A 1 11.76 -16.89 30.43
CA MET A 1 11.45 -16.61 29.88
C MET A 1 11.55 -16.14 29.14
N SER A 2 11.31 -15.77 29.09
CA SER A 2 11.07 -15.40 28.46
C SER A 2 11.11 -14.95 27.77
N LEU A 3 11.06 -14.69 27.58
CA LEU A 3 10.96 -14.32 26.95
C LEU A 3 10.93 -13.93 26.10
N PRO A 4 10.60 -14.15 26.12
CA PRO A 4 10.78 -13.85 25.17
C PRO A 4 10.72 -13.30 24.16
N ASP A 5 10.39 -13.51 23.73
CA ASP A 5 10.06 -12.94 22.76
C ASP A 5 10.09 -11.66 22.65
N GLN A 6 10.43 -11.23 22.74
CA GLN A 6 10.33 -10.16 22.71
C GLN A 6 9.85 -9.23 22.36
N PRO A 7 10.07 -8.71 22.45
CA PRO A 7 8.87 -7.96 22.43
C PRO A 7 8.61 -7.32 21.11
N ALA A 8 7.40 -7.54 20.70
CA ALA A 8 6.97 -7.07 19.39
C ALA A 8 7.04 -5.57 19.24
N THR A 9 7.03 -4.84 20.34
CA THR A 9 7.05 -3.38 20.30
C THR A 9 8.31 -2.82 19.66
N PHE A 10 9.37 -3.61 19.57
CA PHE A 10 10.64 -3.10 19.09
C PHE A 10 10.98 -3.55 17.68
N ARG A 11 10.08 -4.26 17.04
CA ARG A 11 10.33 -4.69 15.66
C ARG A 11 9.28 -4.13 14.73
N SER A 12 9.65 -4.00 13.47
CA SER A 12 8.69 -3.59 12.47
C SER A 12 7.63 -4.67 12.28
N PRO A 13 6.38 -4.28 12.03
CA PRO A 13 5.36 -5.27 11.71
C PRO A 13 5.75 -6.09 10.50
N SER A 14 5.50 -7.38 10.55
CA SER A 14 5.74 -8.26 9.43
C SER A 14 4.68 -8.04 8.36
N PRO A 15 4.89 -8.55 7.15
CA PRO A 15 3.84 -8.48 6.11
C PRO A 15 2.53 -9.11 6.56
N ALA A 16 2.56 -10.12 7.45
CA ALA A 16 1.34 -10.71 7.98
C ALA A 16 0.58 -9.72 8.87
N GLU A 17 1.28 -8.76 9.49
CA GLU A 17 0.68 -7.73 10.35
C GLU A 17 0.28 -6.50 9.54
N ARG A 18 0.79 -6.37 8.33
CA ARG A 18 0.47 -5.28 7.41
C ARG A 18 0.04 -5.87 6.08
N PRO A 19 -1.12 -6.48 6.01
CA PRO A 19 -1.53 -7.19 4.79
C PRO A 19 -2.04 -6.26 3.69
N TRP A 20 -2.32 -5.00 4.00
CA TRP A 20 -2.94 -4.09 3.07
C TRP A 20 -1.90 -3.34 2.27
N TYR A 21 -2.09 -3.26 0.94
CA TYR A 21 -1.21 -2.47 0.08
C TYR A 21 -1.95 -2.08 -1.20
N TRP A 22 -1.44 -1.07 -1.87
CA TRP A 22 -1.97 -0.63 -3.14
C TRP A 22 -1.09 -1.11 -4.27
N ARG A 23 -1.70 -1.71 -5.27
CA ARG A 23 -1.03 -1.94 -6.54
C ARG A 23 -1.19 -0.67 -7.36
N LEU A 24 -0.06 -0.11 -7.79
CA LEU A 24 -0.02 1.16 -8.52
C LEU A 24 0.04 0.84 -10.00
N GLU A 25 -0.90 1.39 -10.78
CA GLU A 25 -1.09 1.01 -12.17
C GLU A 25 -1.09 2.22 -13.06
N ASP A 26 -0.64 2.03 -14.32
CA ASP A 26 -0.73 3.08 -15.32
C ASP A 26 -2.09 3.00 -16.04
N SER A 27 -2.26 3.84 -17.08
CA SER A 27 -3.54 3.89 -17.79
C SER A 27 -3.83 2.62 -18.56
N ALA A 28 -2.82 1.79 -18.80
CA ALA A 28 -3.00 0.51 -19.46
C ALA A 28 -3.28 -0.63 -18.48
N GLY A 29 -3.31 -0.32 -17.18
CA GLY A 29 -3.55 -1.33 -16.15
C GLY A 29 -2.32 -2.10 -15.75
N GLN A 30 -1.14 -1.66 -16.17
CA GLN A 30 0.11 -2.34 -15.82
C GLN A 30 0.72 -1.71 -14.58
N GLU A 31 1.38 -2.53 -13.79
CA GLU A 31 1.99 -2.07 -12.56
C GLU A 31 3.12 -1.08 -12.86
N VAL A 32 3.13 0.03 -12.12
CA VAL A 32 4.10 1.11 -12.28
C VAL A 32 5.12 1.03 -11.16
N GLU A 33 6.39 1.17 -11.50
CA GLU A 33 7.44 1.31 -10.49
C GLU A 33 7.60 2.77 -10.14
N VAL A 34 7.60 3.05 -8.85
CA VAL A 34 7.66 4.40 -8.32
C VAL A 34 8.82 4.51 -7.35
N SER A 35 9.04 5.73 -6.83
CA SER A 35 10.10 5.97 -5.84
C SER A 35 9.91 5.07 -4.62
N GLY A 36 11.03 4.75 -3.95
CA GLY A 36 11.03 3.79 -2.88
C GLY A 36 9.99 4.02 -1.79
N ASP A 37 9.78 5.27 -1.40
CA ASP A 37 8.82 5.58 -0.34
C ASP A 37 7.40 5.19 -0.72
N TYR A 38 7.06 5.22 -1.99
CA TYR A 38 5.74 4.86 -2.47
C TYR A 38 5.63 3.39 -2.85
N ALA A 39 6.77 2.77 -3.18
CA ALA A 39 6.77 1.39 -3.65
C ALA A 39 6.60 0.39 -2.52
N ASP A 40 7.11 0.70 -1.34
CA ASP A 40 7.15 -0.22 -0.21
C ASP A 40 6.03 0.02 0.79
N GLN A 41 4.95 0.65 0.35
CA GLN A 41 3.86 0.97 1.26
C GLN A 41 3.11 -0.30 1.69
N ARG A 42 2.87 -0.39 2.98
CA ARG A 42 2.11 -1.48 3.58
C ARG A 42 1.36 -0.94 4.80
N PHE A 43 0.17 -1.45 5.03
CA PHE A 43 -0.72 -0.90 6.06
C PHE A 43 -1.34 -2.01 6.88
N ALA A 44 -1.60 -1.69 8.16
CA ALA A 44 -2.20 -2.64 9.08
C ALA A 44 -3.70 -2.73 8.91
N SER A 45 -4.33 -1.71 8.31
CA SER A 45 -5.77 -1.68 8.13
C SER A 45 -6.14 -1.02 6.81
N GLN A 46 -7.35 -1.29 6.36
CA GLN A 46 -7.88 -0.66 5.15
C GLN A 46 -7.97 0.84 5.32
N ALA A 47 -8.38 1.31 6.50
CA ALA A 47 -8.51 2.74 6.74
C ALA A 47 -7.17 3.46 6.60
N ASP A 48 -6.10 2.84 7.10
CA ASP A 48 -4.77 3.42 6.97
C ASP A 48 -4.35 3.48 5.51
N ALA A 49 -4.63 2.42 4.74
CA ALA A 49 -4.30 2.39 3.33
C ALA A 49 -5.05 3.48 2.57
N GLU A 50 -6.32 3.68 2.87
CA GLU A 50 -7.13 4.70 2.20
C GLU A 50 -6.68 6.11 2.57
N SER A 51 -6.32 6.33 3.82
CA SER A 51 -5.79 7.62 4.24
C SER A 51 -4.50 7.96 3.50
N TRP A 52 -3.64 6.96 3.36
CA TRP A 52 -2.36 7.17 2.68
C TRP A 52 -2.56 7.61 1.23
N VAL A 53 -3.40 6.89 0.48
CA VAL A 53 -3.60 7.23 -0.93
C VAL A 53 -4.32 8.57 -1.08
N GLY A 54 -5.19 8.88 -0.13
CA GLY A 54 -5.89 10.16 -0.14
C GLY A 54 -4.98 11.35 0.09
N GLU A 55 -3.85 11.12 0.76
CA GLU A 55 -2.89 12.19 1.04
C GLU A 55 -1.87 12.37 -0.06
N ILE A 56 -1.54 11.29 -0.78
CA ILE A 56 -0.42 11.34 -1.72
C ILE A 56 -0.81 11.06 -3.16
N TRP A 57 -2.11 11.05 -3.46
CA TRP A 57 -2.54 10.70 -4.82
C TRP A 57 -1.91 11.60 -5.90
N ALA A 58 -1.68 12.87 -5.57
CA ALA A 58 -1.08 13.79 -6.53
C ALA A 58 0.37 13.43 -6.82
N GLU A 59 1.10 13.02 -5.79
CA GLU A 59 2.48 12.57 -5.95
C GLU A 59 2.54 11.30 -6.78
N LEU A 60 1.61 10.37 -6.53
CA LEU A 60 1.54 9.15 -7.32
C LEU A 60 1.24 9.47 -8.78
N ALA A 61 0.31 10.38 -9.03
CA ALA A 61 -0.01 10.77 -10.39
C ALA A 61 1.22 11.37 -11.09
N ALA A 62 2.02 12.14 -10.36
CA ALA A 62 3.24 12.72 -10.91
C ALA A 62 4.28 11.65 -11.25
N GLU A 63 4.21 10.49 -10.60
CA GLU A 63 5.12 9.37 -10.87
C GLU A 63 4.62 8.49 -12.02
N GLY A 64 3.51 8.82 -12.62
CA GLY A 64 2.95 8.06 -13.73
C GLY A 64 1.86 7.07 -13.34
N VAL A 65 1.42 7.12 -12.09
CA VAL A 65 0.35 6.24 -11.63
C VAL A 65 -0.99 6.82 -12.05
N ASP A 66 -1.81 6.02 -12.71
CA ASP A 66 -3.12 6.46 -13.18
C ASP A 66 -4.24 5.89 -12.32
N GLY A 67 -4.03 4.72 -11.75
CA GLY A 67 -5.02 4.08 -10.90
C GLY A 67 -4.37 3.22 -9.84
N VAL A 68 -5.15 2.86 -8.85
CA VAL A 68 -4.68 2.04 -7.73
C VAL A 68 -5.70 0.96 -7.42
N THR A 69 -5.21 -0.22 -7.04
CA THR A 69 -6.05 -1.34 -6.65
C THR A 69 -5.63 -1.77 -5.24
N LEU A 70 -6.59 -1.90 -4.36
CA LEU A 70 -6.32 -2.26 -2.98
C LEU A 70 -6.32 -3.78 -2.81
N PHE A 71 -5.25 -4.29 -2.19
CA PHE A 71 -5.11 -5.70 -1.89
C PHE A 71 -4.98 -5.92 -0.40
N GLU A 72 -5.51 -7.04 0.05
CA GLU A 72 -5.23 -7.60 1.37
C GLU A 72 -4.57 -8.95 1.14
N HIS A 73 -3.29 -9.06 1.45
CA HIS A 73 -2.48 -10.23 1.05
C HIS A 73 -2.55 -10.39 -0.47
N ASP A 74 -3.01 -11.52 -0.95
CA ASP A 74 -3.12 -11.79 -2.38
C ASP A 74 -4.51 -11.53 -2.92
N ARG A 75 -5.41 -11.02 -2.09
CA ARG A 75 -6.80 -10.86 -2.47
C ARG A 75 -7.07 -9.41 -2.86
N GLN A 76 -7.59 -9.20 -4.04
CA GLN A 76 -8.02 -7.89 -4.47
C GLN A 76 -9.31 -7.51 -3.74
N VAL A 77 -9.27 -6.40 -3.02
CA VAL A 77 -10.41 -5.94 -2.25
C VAL A 77 -11.31 -5.07 -3.13
N TYR A 78 -10.73 -4.07 -3.81
CA TYR A 78 -11.45 -3.30 -4.79
C TYR A 78 -10.47 -2.52 -5.67
N GLY A 79 -10.98 -2.04 -6.78
CA GLY A 79 -10.22 -1.27 -7.74
C GLY A 79 -10.30 -1.88 -9.12
N PRO A 80 -9.57 -1.32 -10.09
CA PRO A 80 -8.73 -0.14 -9.95
C PRO A 80 -9.55 1.14 -9.77
N MET A 81 -9.02 2.04 -8.96
CA MET A 81 -9.62 3.33 -8.70
C MET A 81 -8.76 4.40 -9.38
N SER A 82 -9.37 5.22 -10.22
CA SER A 82 -8.64 6.26 -10.93
C SER A 82 -8.16 7.34 -9.96
N LEU A 83 -6.94 7.82 -10.20
CA LEU A 83 -6.41 8.97 -9.48
C LEU A 83 -6.80 10.29 -10.13
N HIS A 84 -7.46 10.22 -11.28
CA HIS A 84 -7.92 11.41 -12.00
C HIS A 84 -9.43 11.47 -11.94
N ALA A 85 -9.94 12.65 -11.80
CA ALA A 85 -11.38 12.85 -11.70
C ALA A 85 -12.07 12.63 -13.06
#